data_c8b94db78435e66e698842bc4e67c99a
#
_entry.id   c8b94db78435e66e698842bc4e67c99a
#
_cell.length_a   1.000
_cell.length_b   1.000
_cell.length_c   1.000
_cell.angle_alpha   90.00
_cell.angle_beta   90.00
_cell.angle_gamma   90.00
#
_symmetry.space_group_name_H-M   'P 1'
#
loop_
_entity.id
_entity.type
_entity.pdbx_description
1 polymer ?
#
loop_
_entity_poly.entity_id
_entity_poly.type
_entity_poly.pdbx_seq_one_letter_code
_entity_poly.pdbx_strand_id
1 'polypeptide(L)'
;DYASMGRIVDRIRVMAYDYWFAGSAPGPIAPIEGVRGLVDAITGLVPPEKIDLGIPTYGYDWVRSVSGTCPAEETPETKAIGTARAARTVTERGITPSWDPVAQERVFTYVDTLAGTDANGAPVTCTVDREVRYLDAVAVHRRAWLAHREDLHGVALWALGNDDELTWDGLRAARLG
;
A
#
# COMPACT_ATOMS: atom_id res chain seq x y z
N ASP A 1 -26.37 -2.22 -2.35
CA ASP A 1 -27.07 -1.41 -1.34
C ASP A 1 -26.53 -1.76 0.05
N TYR A 2 -25.61 -0.92 0.57
CA TYR A 2 -24.93 -1.13 1.86
C TYR A 2 -25.89 -1.05 3.05
N ALA A 3 -26.90 -0.20 2.98
CA ALA A 3 -27.89 -0.10 4.05
C ALA A 3 -28.68 -1.42 4.22
N SER A 4 -29.03 -2.05 3.11
CA SER A 4 -29.68 -3.38 3.15
C SER A 4 -28.73 -4.49 3.63
N MET A 5 -27.48 -4.47 3.17
CA MET A 5 -26.45 -5.40 3.65
C MET A 5 -26.23 -5.26 5.16
N GLY A 6 -26.10 -4.02 5.67
CA GLY A 6 -25.89 -3.74 7.08
C GLY A 6 -26.99 -4.25 8.00
N ARG A 7 -28.22 -4.43 7.49
CA ARG A 7 -29.33 -5.06 8.26
C ARG A 7 -29.22 -6.58 8.37
N ILE A 8 -28.53 -7.22 7.41
CA ILE A 8 -28.52 -8.68 7.26
C ILE A 8 -27.26 -9.29 7.84
N VAL A 9 -26.11 -8.66 7.59
CA VAL A 9 -24.79 -9.23 7.95
C VAL A 9 -24.34 -8.79 9.34
N ASP A 10 -23.47 -9.58 9.97
CA ASP A 10 -22.86 -9.25 11.25
C ASP A 10 -21.71 -8.23 11.08
N ARG A 11 -20.97 -8.30 9.97
CA ARG A 11 -19.81 -7.47 9.67
C ARG A 11 -19.73 -7.13 8.21
N ILE A 12 -19.24 -5.90 7.94
CA ILE A 12 -18.83 -5.45 6.61
C ILE A 12 -17.36 -5.05 6.68
N ARG A 13 -16.50 -5.71 5.90
CA ARG A 13 -15.10 -5.32 5.72
C ARG A 13 -14.98 -4.45 4.51
N VAL A 14 -14.59 -3.19 4.74
CA VAL A 14 -14.48 -2.18 3.69
C VAL A 14 -13.04 -2.15 3.19
N MET A 15 -12.82 -2.46 1.93
CA MET A 15 -11.49 -2.43 1.29
C MET A 15 -11.13 -0.99 0.92
N ALA A 16 -10.60 -0.23 1.90
CA ALA A 16 -10.26 1.19 1.75
C ALA A 16 -8.83 1.38 1.21
N TYR A 17 -8.50 0.70 0.13
CA TYR A 17 -7.17 0.70 -0.50
C TYR A 17 -7.27 0.47 -2.01
N ASP A 18 -6.13 0.43 -2.70
CA ASP A 18 -6.01 0.35 -4.17
C ASP A 18 -6.65 1.54 -4.89
N TYR A 19 -6.56 2.75 -4.30
CA TYR A 19 -6.90 3.99 -5.00
C TYR A 19 -5.99 4.19 -6.22
N TRP A 20 -4.72 3.85 -6.09
CA TRP A 20 -3.76 3.62 -7.16
C TRP A 20 -3.22 2.19 -7.03
N PHE A 21 -3.03 1.52 -8.15
CA PHE A 21 -2.67 0.11 -8.22
C PHE A 21 -1.71 -0.15 -9.39
N ALA A 22 -1.28 -1.39 -9.60
CA ALA A 22 -0.29 -1.74 -10.61
C ALA A 22 -0.61 -1.26 -12.04
N GLY A 23 -1.89 -1.17 -12.39
CA GLY A 23 -2.33 -0.72 -13.71
C GLY A 23 -2.49 0.81 -13.85
N SER A 24 -2.23 1.57 -12.79
CA SER A 24 -2.31 3.03 -12.81
C SER A 24 -0.93 3.69 -12.87
N ALA A 25 -0.88 5.00 -13.08
CA ALA A 25 0.31 5.79 -12.75
C ALA A 25 0.62 5.68 -11.25
N PRO A 26 1.90 5.92 -10.82
CA PRO A 26 2.25 5.95 -9.41
C PRO A 26 1.37 6.91 -8.59
N GLY A 27 0.91 6.45 -7.44
CA GLY A 27 0.05 7.25 -6.57
C GLY A 27 -0.21 6.56 -5.22
N PRO A 28 -0.88 7.23 -4.28
CA PRO A 28 -1.10 6.68 -2.95
C PRO A 28 -2.10 5.54 -2.95
N ILE A 29 -1.77 4.46 -2.24
CA ILE A 29 -2.55 3.21 -2.20
C ILE A 29 -3.85 3.39 -1.40
N ALA A 30 -3.77 4.09 -0.29
CA ALA A 30 -4.88 4.32 0.64
C ALA A 30 -4.80 5.75 1.22
N PRO A 31 -4.91 6.82 0.40
CA PRO A 31 -4.74 8.19 0.86
C PRO A 31 -5.70 8.50 2.01
N ILE A 32 -5.20 9.10 3.09
CA ILE A 32 -5.96 9.23 4.35
C ILE A 32 -7.30 9.95 4.17
N GLU A 33 -7.36 10.99 3.34
CA GLU A 33 -8.61 11.71 3.10
C GLU A 33 -9.60 10.90 2.26
N GLY A 34 -9.11 10.07 1.32
CA GLY A 34 -9.96 9.11 0.60
C GLY A 34 -10.55 8.06 1.53
N VAL A 35 -9.71 7.51 2.43
CA VAL A 35 -10.15 6.54 3.45
C VAL A 35 -11.17 7.19 4.38
N ARG A 36 -10.94 8.43 4.84
CA ARG A 36 -11.89 9.20 5.67
C ARG A 36 -13.23 9.38 4.97
N GLY A 37 -13.23 9.89 3.74
CA GLY A 37 -14.45 10.09 2.97
C GLY A 37 -15.24 8.78 2.75
N LEU A 38 -14.55 7.64 2.60
CA LEU A 38 -15.18 6.32 2.53
C LEU A 38 -15.81 5.93 3.88
N VAL A 39 -15.11 6.15 4.99
CA VAL A 39 -15.64 5.89 6.34
C VAL A 39 -16.88 6.75 6.60
N ASP A 40 -16.82 8.05 6.32
CA ASP A 40 -17.97 8.95 6.47
C ASP A 40 -19.18 8.49 5.65
N ALA A 41 -18.93 8.06 4.41
CA ALA A 41 -20.01 7.59 3.52
C ALA A 41 -20.64 6.28 4.01
N ILE A 42 -19.84 5.31 4.49
CA ILE A 42 -20.37 4.00 4.90
C ILE A 42 -21.04 4.05 6.26
N THR A 43 -20.55 4.85 7.21
CA THR A 43 -21.16 5.03 8.53
C THR A 43 -22.51 5.76 8.48
N GLY A 44 -22.77 6.52 7.43
CA GLY A 44 -24.09 7.06 7.13
C GLY A 44 -25.14 6.01 6.68
N LEU A 45 -24.68 4.79 6.36
CA LEU A 45 -25.54 3.72 5.82
C LEU A 45 -25.56 2.45 6.69
N VAL A 46 -24.49 2.21 7.43
CA VAL A 46 -24.26 1.01 8.23
C VAL A 46 -23.81 1.41 9.63
N PRO A 47 -24.34 0.81 10.70
CA PRO A 47 -23.85 1.07 12.04
C PRO A 47 -22.33 0.85 12.17
N PRO A 48 -21.59 1.82 12.74
CA PRO A 48 -20.10 1.75 12.84
C PRO A 48 -19.60 0.46 13.48
N GLU A 49 -20.29 -0.05 14.48
CA GLU A 49 -19.96 -1.29 15.19
C GLU A 49 -20.07 -2.56 14.33
N LYS A 50 -20.54 -2.45 13.09
CA LYS A 50 -20.55 -3.53 12.10
C LYS A 50 -19.45 -3.39 11.02
N ILE A 51 -18.65 -2.34 11.08
CA ILE A 51 -17.66 -2.02 10.04
C ILE A 51 -16.25 -2.37 10.52
N ASP A 52 -15.53 -3.17 9.73
CA ASP A 52 -14.09 -3.34 9.83
C ASP A 52 -13.42 -2.55 8.70
N LEU A 53 -12.51 -1.62 9.05
CA LEU A 53 -11.74 -0.87 8.07
C LEU A 53 -10.59 -1.74 7.53
N GLY A 54 -10.57 -1.97 6.23
CA GLY A 54 -9.47 -2.63 5.54
C GLY A 54 -8.24 -1.73 5.48
N ILE A 55 -7.09 -2.24 5.92
CA ILE A 55 -5.80 -1.54 5.88
C ILE A 55 -4.82 -2.40 5.09
N PRO A 56 -4.16 -1.88 4.03
CA PRO A 56 -3.18 -2.63 3.29
C PRO A 56 -1.86 -2.72 4.07
N THR A 57 -1.22 -3.89 4.04
CA THR A 57 0.15 -4.13 4.51
C THR A 57 1.10 -4.28 3.34
N TYR A 58 0.85 -3.54 2.27
CA TYR A 58 1.60 -3.55 1.03
C TYR A 58 1.54 -2.18 0.35
N GLY A 59 2.21 -2.10 -0.77
CA GLY A 59 2.15 -1.01 -1.71
C GLY A 59 2.47 -1.51 -3.12
N TYR A 60 2.91 -0.61 -3.97
CA TYR A 60 3.34 -0.95 -5.32
C TYR A 60 4.72 -0.38 -5.62
N ASP A 61 5.45 -1.13 -6.42
CA ASP A 61 6.74 -0.79 -7.00
C ASP A 61 6.54 -0.57 -8.50
N TRP A 62 6.29 0.71 -8.87
CA TRP A 62 6.01 1.10 -10.24
C TRP A 62 7.27 1.26 -11.06
N VAL A 63 7.20 0.81 -12.31
CA VAL A 63 8.13 1.20 -13.37
C VAL A 63 7.73 2.60 -13.84
N ARG A 64 8.61 3.59 -13.67
CA ARG A 64 8.42 4.97 -14.16
C ARG A 64 8.95 5.17 -15.57
N SER A 65 10.15 4.66 -15.81
CA SER A 65 10.78 4.73 -17.12
C SER A 65 11.79 3.58 -17.28
N VAL A 66 12.07 3.25 -18.53
CA VAL A 66 13.09 2.28 -18.93
C VAL A 66 14.00 2.93 -19.97
N SER A 67 15.31 2.81 -19.79
CA SER A 67 16.33 3.31 -20.74
C SER A 67 17.28 2.18 -21.11
N GLY A 68 17.63 2.08 -22.40
CA GLY A 68 18.45 1.00 -22.92
C GLY A 68 17.60 -0.18 -23.39
N THR A 69 18.25 -1.32 -23.64
CA THR A 69 17.62 -2.57 -24.06
C THR A 69 17.66 -3.56 -22.91
N CYS A 70 16.51 -3.97 -22.41
CA CYS A 70 16.46 -4.96 -21.34
C CYS A 70 16.70 -6.37 -21.85
N PRO A 71 17.24 -7.28 -21.00
CA PRO A 71 17.37 -8.70 -21.33
C PRO A 71 16.05 -9.33 -21.76
N ALA A 72 16.11 -10.30 -22.68
CA ALA A 72 14.91 -10.92 -23.24
C ALA A 72 14.04 -11.63 -22.17
N GLU A 73 14.67 -12.11 -21.09
CA GLU A 73 14.01 -12.85 -20.01
C GLU A 73 13.55 -11.94 -18.85
N GLU A 74 13.88 -10.64 -18.88
CA GLU A 74 13.61 -9.70 -17.79
C GLU A 74 12.84 -8.47 -18.28
N THR A 75 11.53 -8.58 -18.40
CA THR A 75 10.65 -7.44 -18.69
C THR A 75 10.37 -6.69 -17.39
N PRO A 76 10.75 -5.40 -17.30
CA PRO A 76 10.40 -4.59 -16.12
C PRO A 76 8.89 -4.43 -15.99
N GLU A 77 8.33 -4.85 -14.86
CA GLU A 77 6.90 -4.76 -14.57
C GLU A 77 6.65 -4.01 -13.25
N THR A 78 5.53 -3.32 -13.20
CA THR A 78 4.98 -2.81 -11.93
C THR A 78 4.41 -3.98 -11.13
N LYS A 79 4.72 -4.05 -9.85
CA LYS A 79 4.31 -5.16 -8.99
C LYS A 79 3.92 -4.71 -7.59
N ALA A 80 3.06 -5.48 -6.95
CA ALA A 80 2.81 -5.29 -5.52
C ALA A 80 4.08 -5.60 -4.70
N ILE A 81 4.27 -4.86 -3.62
CA ILE A 81 5.39 -5.02 -2.69
C ILE A 81 4.86 -4.99 -1.25
N GLY A 82 5.06 -6.06 -0.48
CA GLY A 82 4.69 -6.07 0.93
C GLY A 82 5.49 -5.06 1.75
N THR A 83 4.91 -4.54 2.84
CA THR A 83 5.55 -3.58 3.75
C THR A 83 6.94 -4.06 4.21
N ALA A 84 7.04 -5.32 4.65
CA ALA A 84 8.32 -5.91 5.06
C ALA A 84 9.35 -5.93 3.93
N ARG A 85 8.95 -6.18 2.67
CA ARG A 85 9.87 -6.16 1.53
C ARG A 85 10.27 -4.73 1.17
N ALA A 86 9.36 -3.77 1.21
CA ALA A 86 9.67 -2.35 1.00
C ALA A 86 10.70 -1.86 2.03
N ALA A 87 10.51 -2.18 3.32
CA ALA A 87 11.45 -1.86 4.40
C ALA A 87 12.85 -2.49 4.18
N ARG A 88 12.90 -3.76 3.72
CA ARG A 88 14.18 -4.39 3.36
C ARG A 88 14.86 -3.69 2.17
N THR A 89 14.11 -3.35 1.13
CA THR A 89 14.65 -2.62 -0.05
C THR A 89 15.27 -1.29 0.36
N VAL A 90 14.60 -0.55 1.26
CA VAL A 90 15.12 0.69 1.85
C VAL A 90 16.47 0.46 2.53
N THR A 91 16.56 -0.57 3.38
CA THR A 91 17.79 -0.89 4.11
C THR A 91 18.91 -1.38 3.19
N GLU A 92 18.61 -2.31 2.29
CA GLU A 92 19.56 -2.92 1.35
C GLU A 92 20.18 -1.89 0.40
N ARG A 93 19.41 -0.86 0.04
CA ARG A 93 19.84 0.20 -0.88
C ARG A 93 20.29 1.48 -0.19
N GLY A 94 20.23 1.56 1.13
CA GLY A 94 20.60 2.78 1.88
C GLY A 94 19.70 3.99 1.57
N ILE A 95 18.43 3.75 1.27
CA ILE A 95 17.46 4.80 0.90
C ILE A 95 16.83 5.38 2.18
N THR A 96 16.50 6.68 2.15
CA THR A 96 15.66 7.31 3.17
C THR A 96 14.29 7.60 2.56
N PRO A 97 13.23 6.86 2.90
CA PRO A 97 11.89 7.12 2.38
C PRO A 97 11.36 8.49 2.83
N SER A 98 10.75 9.21 1.91
CA SER A 98 10.04 10.44 2.22
C SER A 98 8.64 10.11 2.79
N TRP A 99 8.11 11.03 3.57
CA TRP A 99 6.73 11.02 4.00
C TRP A 99 5.90 11.91 3.08
N ASP A 100 4.84 11.36 2.50
CA ASP A 100 3.82 12.15 1.79
C ASP A 100 2.81 12.67 2.84
N PRO A 101 2.81 13.97 3.17
CA PRO A 101 1.96 14.49 4.24
C PRO A 101 0.49 14.54 3.86
N VAL A 102 0.16 14.52 2.56
CA VAL A 102 -1.22 14.56 2.07
C VAL A 102 -1.83 13.17 2.09
N ALA A 103 -1.14 12.21 1.49
CA ALA A 103 -1.59 10.82 1.47
C ALA A 103 -1.38 10.11 2.82
N GLN A 104 -0.42 10.60 3.63
CA GLN A 104 0.07 9.94 4.85
C GLN A 104 0.58 8.52 4.57
N GLU A 105 1.49 8.42 3.59
CA GLU A 105 2.16 7.21 3.15
C GLU A 105 3.65 7.43 2.95
N ARG A 106 4.43 6.34 2.90
CA ARG A 106 5.85 6.39 2.54
C ARG A 106 6.03 6.28 1.04
N VAL A 107 7.01 7.04 0.54
CA VAL A 107 7.42 7.02 -0.86
C VAL A 107 8.93 7.05 -0.98
N PHE A 108 9.47 6.26 -1.88
CA PHE A 108 10.88 6.34 -2.30
C PHE A 108 11.03 5.99 -3.78
N THR A 109 12.12 6.42 -4.36
CA THR A 109 12.51 6.08 -5.73
C THR A 109 13.88 5.42 -5.73
N TYR A 110 14.12 4.59 -6.73
CA TYR A 110 15.44 4.00 -6.97
C TYR A 110 15.61 3.62 -8.44
N VAL A 111 16.85 3.41 -8.83
CA VAL A 111 17.19 2.89 -10.17
C VAL A 111 17.63 1.44 -10.02
N ASP A 112 17.06 0.59 -10.87
CA ASP A 112 17.50 -0.79 -11.03
C ASP A 112 18.27 -0.93 -12.34
N THR A 113 19.26 -1.82 -12.38
CA THR A 113 20.04 -2.10 -13.60
C THR A 113 19.93 -3.58 -13.90
N LEU A 114 19.37 -3.88 -15.07
CA LEU A 114 19.22 -5.24 -15.56
C LEU A 114 20.25 -5.48 -16.67
N ALA A 115 21.06 -6.50 -16.53
CA ALA A 115 22.08 -6.89 -17.50
C ALA A 115 21.93 -8.37 -17.87
N GLY A 116 22.00 -8.67 -19.17
CA GLY A 116 21.82 -10.02 -19.68
C GLY A 116 22.02 -10.06 -21.19
N THR A 117 21.26 -10.90 -21.87
CA THR A 117 21.32 -11.01 -23.34
C THR A 117 19.97 -10.71 -23.99
N ASP A 118 20.00 -10.18 -25.21
CA ASP A 118 18.80 -10.06 -26.05
C ASP A 118 18.39 -11.43 -26.64
N ALA A 119 17.31 -11.44 -27.41
CA ALA A 119 16.81 -12.66 -28.09
C ALA A 119 17.79 -13.28 -29.08
N ASN A 120 18.84 -12.56 -29.51
CA ASN A 120 19.90 -13.02 -30.41
C ASN A 120 21.17 -13.44 -29.66
N GLY A 121 21.18 -13.36 -28.31
CA GLY A 121 22.33 -13.68 -27.47
C GLY A 121 23.35 -12.55 -27.34
N ALA A 122 23.08 -11.34 -27.84
CA ALA A 122 23.95 -10.21 -27.68
C ALA A 122 23.83 -9.59 -26.28
N PRO A 123 24.95 -9.17 -25.63
CA PRO A 123 24.90 -8.54 -24.32
C PRO A 123 24.12 -7.21 -24.36
N VAL A 124 23.18 -7.04 -23.44
CA VAL A 124 22.37 -5.83 -23.32
C VAL A 124 22.24 -5.40 -21.85
N THR A 125 21.96 -4.13 -21.66
CA THR A 125 21.73 -3.55 -20.33
C THR A 125 20.64 -2.49 -20.44
N CYS A 126 19.75 -2.46 -19.46
CA CYS A 126 18.83 -1.35 -19.29
C CYS A 126 18.82 -0.85 -17.83
N THR A 127 18.43 0.41 -17.68
CA THR A 127 18.12 1.00 -16.39
C THR A 127 16.61 1.22 -16.25
N VAL A 128 16.08 0.95 -15.06
CA VAL A 128 14.66 1.04 -14.76
C VAL A 128 14.50 2.01 -13.59
N ASP A 129 13.89 3.17 -13.84
CA ASP A 129 13.51 4.08 -12.78
C ASP A 129 12.24 3.56 -12.10
N ARG A 130 12.27 3.47 -10.77
CA ARG A 130 11.18 2.93 -9.98
C ARG A 130 10.70 3.91 -8.92
N GLU A 131 9.41 3.86 -8.63
CA GLU A 131 8.79 4.54 -7.49
C GLU A 131 8.01 3.53 -6.66
N VAL A 132 8.29 3.53 -5.37
CA VAL A 132 7.56 2.68 -4.40
C VAL A 132 6.76 3.58 -3.47
N ARG A 133 5.48 3.24 -3.30
CA ARG A 133 4.62 3.78 -2.24
C ARG A 133 4.06 2.64 -1.42
N TYR A 134 4.06 2.79 -0.12
CA TYR A 134 3.63 1.74 0.81
C TYR A 134 3.21 2.31 2.16
N LEU A 135 2.49 1.51 2.93
CA LEU A 135 2.14 1.85 4.28
C LEU A 135 3.17 1.25 5.26
N ASP A 136 3.86 2.12 5.99
CA ASP A 136 4.66 1.73 7.15
C ASP A 136 3.80 1.72 8.44
N ALA A 137 4.41 1.41 9.57
CA ALA A 137 3.75 1.39 10.87
C ALA A 137 3.02 2.70 11.20
N VAL A 138 3.59 3.85 10.81
CA VAL A 138 2.96 5.17 11.05
C VAL A 138 1.71 5.33 10.18
N ALA A 139 1.79 4.94 8.92
CA ALA A 139 0.66 5.00 8.00
C ALA A 139 -0.48 4.05 8.43
N VAL A 140 -0.13 2.85 8.89
CA VAL A 140 -1.08 1.86 9.45
C VAL A 140 -1.71 2.41 10.72
N HIS A 141 -0.92 2.96 11.64
CA HIS A 141 -1.42 3.60 12.86
C HIS A 141 -2.47 4.68 12.56
N ARG A 142 -2.20 5.58 11.61
CA ARG A 142 -3.12 6.67 11.23
C ARG A 142 -4.49 6.15 10.80
N ARG A 143 -4.54 5.05 10.05
CA ARG A 143 -5.80 4.45 9.58
C ARG A 143 -6.51 3.67 10.67
N ALA A 144 -5.75 2.94 11.50
CA ALA A 144 -6.30 2.24 12.65
C ALA A 144 -6.86 3.23 13.70
N TRP A 145 -6.16 4.35 13.91
CA TRP A 145 -6.65 5.43 14.79
C TRP A 145 -7.91 6.09 14.24
N LEU A 146 -8.01 6.29 12.92
CA LEU A 146 -9.26 6.76 12.29
C LEU A 146 -10.42 5.79 12.58
N ALA A 147 -10.21 4.48 12.40
CA ALA A 147 -11.23 3.49 12.71
C ALA A 147 -11.67 3.54 14.19
N HIS A 148 -10.72 3.69 15.11
CA HIS A 148 -11.01 3.83 16.53
C HIS A 148 -11.81 5.12 16.86
N ARG A 149 -11.40 6.24 16.26
CA ARG A 149 -12.06 7.54 16.51
C ARG A 149 -13.48 7.60 15.94
N GLU A 150 -13.77 6.87 14.88
CA GLU A 150 -15.10 6.82 14.27
C GLU A 150 -15.94 5.63 14.82
N ASP A 151 -15.54 5.06 15.97
CA ASP A 151 -16.22 3.98 16.69
C ASP A 151 -16.50 2.74 15.81
N LEU A 152 -15.64 2.47 14.81
CA LEU A 152 -15.77 1.29 13.99
C LEU A 152 -15.53 0.02 14.84
N HIS A 153 -16.10 -1.12 14.41
CA HIS A 153 -15.87 -2.40 15.08
C HIS A 153 -14.39 -2.75 15.19
N GLY A 154 -13.60 -2.47 14.14
CA GLY A 154 -12.18 -2.76 14.12
C GLY A 154 -11.52 -2.52 12.78
N VAL A 155 -10.39 -3.18 12.60
CA VAL A 155 -9.62 -3.15 11.37
C VAL A 155 -9.36 -4.55 10.82
N ALA A 156 -9.18 -4.67 9.51
CA ALA A 156 -8.82 -5.90 8.83
C ALA A 156 -7.58 -5.65 7.97
N LEU A 157 -6.49 -6.39 8.24
CA LEU A 157 -5.26 -6.26 7.44
C LEU A 157 -5.33 -7.08 6.15
N TRP A 158 -4.89 -6.50 5.05
CA TRP A 158 -4.70 -7.19 3.79
C TRP A 158 -3.26 -7.03 3.28
N ALA A 159 -2.41 -8.07 3.33
CA ALA A 159 -2.70 -9.37 3.88
C ALA A 159 -1.59 -9.77 4.87
N LEU A 160 -1.88 -10.76 5.70
CA LEU A 160 -0.89 -11.38 6.58
C LEU A 160 0.30 -11.90 5.77
N GLY A 161 1.52 -11.73 6.31
CA GLY A 161 2.78 -12.10 5.66
C GLY A 161 3.40 -10.99 4.81
N ASN A 162 2.68 -9.89 4.55
CA ASN A 162 3.22 -8.67 3.95
C ASN A 162 3.68 -7.66 5.00
N ASP A 163 3.18 -7.79 6.22
CA ASP A 163 3.45 -6.97 7.38
C ASP A 163 4.86 -7.18 7.93
N ASP A 164 5.31 -6.23 8.74
CA ASP A 164 6.50 -6.33 9.58
C ASP A 164 6.12 -6.22 11.08
N GLU A 165 7.08 -6.40 11.98
CA GLU A 165 6.83 -6.30 13.43
C GLU A 165 6.33 -4.91 13.83
N LEU A 166 6.82 -3.84 13.16
CA LEU A 166 6.45 -2.46 13.45
C LEU A 166 4.98 -2.16 13.07
N THR A 167 4.45 -2.88 12.09
CA THR A 167 3.02 -2.81 11.72
C THR A 167 2.12 -3.12 12.91
N TRP A 168 2.47 -4.16 13.68
CA TRP A 168 1.72 -4.55 14.89
C TRP A 168 1.88 -3.54 16.03
N ASP A 169 3.03 -2.89 16.15
CA ASP A 169 3.24 -1.79 17.11
C ASP A 169 2.37 -0.59 16.75
N GLY A 170 2.27 -0.24 15.47
CA GLY A 170 1.38 0.80 14.97
C GLY A 170 -0.09 0.53 15.31
N LEU A 171 -0.56 -0.71 15.15
CA LEU A 171 -1.92 -1.11 15.51
C LEU A 171 -2.16 -1.08 17.01
N ARG A 172 -1.21 -1.55 17.83
CA ARG A 172 -1.32 -1.49 19.29
C ARG A 172 -1.40 -0.06 19.79
N ALA A 173 -0.57 0.83 19.25
CA ALA A 173 -0.56 2.25 19.61
C ALA A 173 -1.90 2.94 19.28
N ALA A 174 -2.57 2.58 18.20
CA ALA A 174 -3.86 3.16 17.82
C ALA A 174 -5.01 2.82 18.79
N ARG A 175 -4.87 1.79 19.63
CA ARG A 175 -5.85 1.41 20.65
C ARG A 175 -5.69 2.17 21.97
N LEU A 176 -4.55 2.80 22.15
CA LEU A 176 -4.17 3.47 23.41
C LEU A 176 -4.33 5.00 23.34
N GLY A 177 -4.55 5.55 22.15
CA GLY A 177 -4.71 6.99 21.90
C GLY A 177 -6.11 7.46 21.92
#